data_a2cd6a67812e05a66ea8714554c7c81e
#
_entry.id   a2cd6a67812e05a66ea8714554c7c81e
#
_cell.length_a   1.000
_cell.length_b   1.000
_cell.length_c   1.000
_cell.angle_alpha   90.00
_cell.angle_beta   90.00
_cell.angle_gamma   90.00
#
_symmetry.space_group_name_H-M   'P 1'
#
loop_
_entity.id
_entity.type
_entity.pdbx_description
1 polymer ?
#
loop_
_entity_poly.entity_id
_entity_poly.type
_entity_poly.pdbx_seq_one_letter_code
_entity_poly.pdbx_strand_id
1 'polypeptide(L)'
;MKFNFLRIFAQLNIAIIFLLLIASFSIIGTIIEQDQTIDYYKEIYSNTFLFGDLVFWQFLLFFGLDHIYKTWWFLALLFLFGTCLISCTFTQQFPALRIARRCNFKVNLNEFKRQDYFSKIDTIYFFKCLNDFKRKKYNIFQQKGITYNYKGILGRFAPIIVHIAMLLILSGNTVAALGSFNAQELIPKGEIFQIQNIVSKNFFTKVPDSPIRVNDFWIEYGGGRNIKQFYSDLSILTKEGKEIKKKTISVNFPLRFRNLTIYQTDWNAIGLRLKLDNQNYQLPLRSLAKTKNFWVTWIPLTTEKEKGVTFIINNLNGTFILYGNEGNFLGNFNLGDRVSQLNNLTVFEILTETGLQIKADPGIP
;
A
#
# COMPACT_ATOMS: atom_id res chain seq x y z
N MET A 1 8.94 35.50 -26.45
CA MET A 1 8.14 35.43 -25.24
C MET A 1 8.01 34.00 -24.62
N LYS A 2 8.10 32.91 -25.40
CA LYS A 2 7.93 31.52 -24.91
C LYS A 2 9.05 30.94 -23.99
N PHE A 3 10.23 31.52 -23.96
CA PHE A 3 11.38 31.01 -23.21
C PHE A 3 11.46 31.46 -21.74
N ASN A 4 10.75 32.56 -21.37
CA ASN A 4 10.86 33.09 -20.00
C ASN A 4 10.12 32.22 -18.97
N PHE A 5 9.01 31.59 -19.35
CA PHE A 5 8.23 30.73 -18.48
C PHE A 5 9.04 29.47 -18.06
N LEU A 6 9.64 28.77 -19.02
CA LEU A 6 10.50 27.61 -18.73
C LEU A 6 11.70 27.94 -17.82
N ARG A 7 12.28 29.15 -18.00
CA ARG A 7 13.40 29.59 -17.14
C ARG A 7 12.98 29.83 -15.70
N ILE A 8 11.76 30.29 -15.46
CA ILE A 8 11.23 30.47 -14.10
C ILE A 8 11.11 29.10 -13.41
N PHE A 9 10.47 28.13 -14.06
CA PHE A 9 10.32 26.78 -13.51
C PHE A 9 11.63 26.00 -13.41
N ALA A 10 12.67 26.41 -14.13
CA ALA A 10 14.01 25.82 -14.03
C ALA A 10 14.83 26.36 -12.84
N GLN A 11 14.29 27.34 -12.06
CA GLN A 11 14.98 27.84 -10.88
C GLN A 11 14.92 26.84 -9.74
N LEU A 12 16.07 26.55 -9.14
CA LEU A 12 16.21 25.59 -8.05
C LEU A 12 15.32 25.96 -6.84
N ASN A 13 15.24 27.25 -6.50
CA ASN A 13 14.46 27.74 -5.37
C ASN A 13 12.97 27.39 -5.49
N ILE A 14 12.41 27.51 -6.68
CA ILE A 14 11.00 27.18 -6.96
C ILE A 14 10.76 25.68 -6.80
N ALA A 15 11.66 24.87 -7.34
CA ALA A 15 11.57 23.40 -7.19
C ALA A 15 11.67 22.96 -5.74
N ILE A 16 12.53 23.61 -4.94
CA ILE A 16 12.66 23.34 -3.49
C ILE A 16 11.37 23.72 -2.75
N ILE A 17 10.77 24.87 -3.06
CA ILE A 17 9.50 25.29 -2.43
C ILE A 17 8.39 24.26 -2.70
N PHE A 18 8.21 23.82 -3.95
CA PHE A 18 7.22 22.80 -4.27
C PHE A 18 7.51 21.46 -3.58
N LEU A 19 8.78 21.05 -3.52
CA LEU A 19 9.18 19.82 -2.81
C LEU A 19 8.86 19.90 -1.32
N LEU A 20 9.14 21.04 -0.66
CA LEU A 20 8.83 21.24 0.75
C LEU A 20 7.31 21.25 1.00
N LEU A 21 6.52 21.85 0.13
CA LEU A 21 5.06 21.83 0.23
C LEU A 21 4.52 20.40 0.07
N ILE A 22 5.00 19.65 -0.93
CA ILE A 22 4.62 18.25 -1.12
C ILE A 22 4.99 17.43 0.13
N ALA A 23 6.20 17.60 0.67
CA ALA A 23 6.63 16.91 1.87
C ALA A 23 5.75 17.25 3.09
N SER A 24 5.43 18.52 3.30
CA SER A 24 4.57 18.98 4.40
C SER A 24 3.17 18.39 4.32
N PHE A 25 2.53 18.42 3.15
CA PHE A 25 1.22 17.81 2.98
C PHE A 25 1.27 16.28 3.08
N SER A 26 2.34 15.65 2.62
CA SER A 26 2.52 14.21 2.78
C SER A 26 2.67 13.79 4.25
N ILE A 27 3.34 14.60 5.08
CA ILE A 27 3.40 14.37 6.53
C ILE A 27 1.99 14.40 7.12
N ILE A 28 1.19 15.42 6.80
CA ILE A 28 -0.20 15.53 7.26
C ILE A 28 -1.01 14.30 6.79
N GLY A 29 -0.88 13.92 5.52
CA GLY A 29 -1.57 12.74 4.96
C GLY A 29 -1.14 11.39 5.54
N THR A 30 0.03 11.32 6.19
CA THR A 30 0.49 10.12 6.90
C THR A 30 -0.06 10.06 8.33
N ILE A 31 -0.27 11.22 8.97
CA ILE A 31 -0.81 11.30 10.34
C ILE A 31 -2.32 11.05 10.34
N ILE A 32 -3.04 11.59 9.34
CA ILE A 32 -4.49 11.45 9.21
C ILE A 32 -4.76 10.17 8.43
N GLU A 33 -5.56 9.26 8.99
CA GLU A 33 -5.99 8.06 8.28
C GLU A 33 -6.79 8.45 7.03
N GLN A 34 -6.36 7.95 5.88
CA GLN A 34 -6.91 8.32 4.59
C GLN A 34 -8.07 7.39 4.18
N ASP A 35 -9.04 7.93 3.42
CA ASP A 35 -10.14 7.17 2.82
C ASP A 35 -11.05 6.43 3.83
N GLN A 36 -11.23 6.97 5.05
CA GLN A 36 -12.17 6.43 6.03
C GLN A 36 -13.57 7.03 5.86
N THR A 37 -14.55 6.46 6.56
CA THR A 37 -15.93 6.97 6.54
C THR A 37 -16.06 8.30 7.30
N ILE A 38 -17.05 9.12 6.94
CA ILE A 38 -17.31 10.39 7.62
C ILE A 38 -17.56 10.17 9.11
N ASP A 39 -18.26 9.09 9.47
CA ASP A 39 -18.58 8.79 10.86
C ASP A 39 -17.34 8.43 11.69
N TYR A 40 -16.33 7.80 11.07
CA TYR A 40 -15.03 7.57 11.67
C TYR A 40 -14.35 8.90 12.08
N TYR A 41 -14.31 9.89 11.18
CA TYR A 41 -13.71 11.19 11.50
C TYR A 41 -14.50 11.96 12.55
N LYS A 42 -15.84 11.85 12.56
CA LYS A 42 -16.68 12.43 13.60
C LYS A 42 -16.40 11.82 14.96
N GLU A 43 -16.24 10.49 15.03
CA GLU A 43 -16.01 9.80 16.31
C GLU A 43 -14.63 10.14 16.90
N ILE A 44 -13.60 10.11 16.07
CA ILE A 44 -12.21 10.35 16.54
C ILE A 44 -11.95 11.83 16.85
N TYR A 45 -12.46 12.75 16.03
CA TYR A 45 -12.16 14.17 16.12
C TYR A 45 -13.33 15.02 16.66
N SER A 46 -14.36 14.40 17.28
CA SER A 46 -15.54 15.10 17.82
C SER A 46 -15.21 16.14 18.88
N ASN A 47 -14.18 15.90 19.69
CA ASN A 47 -13.83 16.73 20.86
C ASN A 47 -12.69 17.74 20.59
N THR A 48 -12.19 17.83 19.38
CA THR A 48 -11.10 18.74 19.00
C THR A 48 -11.67 19.99 18.33
N PHE A 49 -11.66 21.13 19.02
CA PHE A 49 -12.03 22.43 18.47
C PHE A 49 -10.77 23.15 17.96
N LEU A 50 -10.80 23.68 16.71
CA LEU A 50 -9.69 24.41 16.14
C LEU A 50 -9.78 25.92 16.44
N PHE A 51 -10.93 26.54 16.14
CA PHE A 51 -11.22 27.96 16.38
C PHE A 51 -12.74 28.13 16.55
N GLY A 52 -13.19 28.58 17.72
CA GLY A 52 -14.62 28.83 17.97
C GLY A 52 -15.46 27.57 17.86
N ASP A 53 -16.59 27.63 17.13
CA ASP A 53 -17.52 26.50 16.96
C ASP A 53 -17.12 25.50 15.86
N LEU A 54 -15.98 25.70 15.17
CA LEU A 54 -15.49 24.82 14.10
C LEU A 54 -14.84 23.58 14.69
N VAL A 55 -15.48 22.44 14.50
CA VAL A 55 -14.96 21.15 14.91
C VAL A 55 -13.91 20.67 13.91
N PHE A 56 -12.80 20.11 14.39
CA PHE A 56 -11.64 19.73 13.58
C PHE A 56 -11.98 18.79 12.41
N TRP A 57 -12.93 17.85 12.58
CA TRP A 57 -13.33 16.95 11.49
C TRP A 57 -13.96 17.67 10.29
N GLN A 58 -14.70 18.80 10.52
CA GLN A 58 -15.28 19.59 9.42
C GLN A 58 -14.19 20.30 8.61
N PHE A 59 -13.16 20.80 9.28
CA PHE A 59 -11.98 21.37 8.63
C PHE A 59 -11.24 20.34 7.78
N LEU A 60 -11.07 19.12 8.31
CA LEU A 60 -10.44 18.02 7.57
C LEU A 60 -11.17 17.72 6.25
N LEU A 61 -12.50 17.57 6.31
CA LEU A 61 -13.32 17.27 5.13
C LEU A 61 -13.36 18.44 4.15
N PHE A 62 -13.43 19.70 4.63
CA PHE A 62 -13.48 20.88 3.77
C PHE A 62 -12.21 21.03 2.91
N PHE A 63 -11.05 20.77 3.48
CA PHE A 63 -9.78 20.84 2.76
C PHE A 63 -9.42 19.53 2.04
N GLY A 64 -10.21 18.45 2.20
CA GLY A 64 -9.94 17.15 1.63
C GLY A 64 -8.74 16.47 2.26
N LEU A 65 -8.45 16.73 3.56
CA LEU A 65 -7.31 16.16 4.26
C LEU A 65 -7.53 14.68 4.60
N ASP A 66 -8.75 14.19 4.49
CA ASP A 66 -9.17 12.78 4.56
C ASP A 66 -8.77 11.97 3.32
N HIS A 67 -8.48 12.64 2.19
CA HIS A 67 -8.05 12.03 0.93
C HIS A 67 -7.03 12.90 0.16
N ILE A 68 -6.03 13.43 0.86
CA ILE A 68 -5.04 14.41 0.36
C ILE A 68 -4.48 14.02 -1.00
N TYR A 69 -4.05 12.77 -1.15
CA TYR A 69 -3.35 12.29 -2.35
C TYR A 69 -4.23 12.26 -3.62
N LYS A 70 -5.55 12.44 -3.49
CA LYS A 70 -6.54 12.45 -4.58
C LYS A 70 -7.09 13.84 -4.84
N THR A 71 -6.78 14.83 -3.98
CA THR A 71 -7.28 16.22 -4.13
C THR A 71 -6.68 16.87 -5.37
N TRP A 72 -7.50 17.69 -6.04
CA TRP A 72 -7.07 18.40 -7.24
C TRP A 72 -5.89 19.36 -7.00
N TRP A 73 -5.83 20.00 -5.85
CA TRP A 73 -4.75 20.94 -5.50
C TRP A 73 -3.43 20.21 -5.23
N PHE A 74 -3.45 19.02 -4.61
CA PHE A 74 -2.25 18.19 -4.41
C PHE A 74 -1.74 17.64 -5.74
N LEU A 75 -2.64 17.15 -6.61
CA LEU A 75 -2.28 16.71 -7.96
C LEU A 75 -1.71 17.85 -8.81
N ALA A 76 -2.29 19.07 -8.70
CA ALA A 76 -1.73 20.26 -9.35
C ALA A 76 -0.32 20.59 -8.84
N LEU A 77 -0.06 20.46 -7.53
CA LEU A 77 1.26 20.65 -6.94
C LEU A 77 2.29 19.65 -7.48
N LEU A 78 1.92 18.36 -7.59
CA LEU A 78 2.75 17.32 -8.21
C LEU A 78 3.03 17.65 -9.69
N PHE A 79 2.03 18.10 -10.44
CA PHE A 79 2.19 18.50 -11.84
C PHE A 79 3.15 19.70 -11.99
N LEU A 80 3.01 20.73 -11.14
CA LEU A 80 3.91 21.88 -11.12
C LEU A 80 5.35 21.47 -10.80
N PHE A 81 5.53 20.60 -9.82
CA PHE A 81 6.86 20.06 -9.51
C PHE A 81 7.45 19.25 -10.68
N GLY A 82 6.63 18.42 -11.34
CA GLY A 82 7.03 17.70 -12.54
C GLY A 82 7.48 18.63 -13.67
N THR A 83 6.77 19.75 -13.87
CA THR A 83 7.18 20.78 -14.86
C THR A 83 8.50 21.44 -14.51
N CYS A 84 8.81 21.64 -13.20
CA CYS A 84 10.11 22.12 -12.75
C CYS A 84 11.23 21.15 -13.10
N LEU A 85 11.04 19.85 -12.85
CA LEU A 85 12.02 18.80 -13.19
C LEU A 85 12.29 18.74 -14.69
N ILE A 86 11.25 18.78 -15.52
CA ILE A 86 11.35 18.79 -16.97
C ILE A 86 12.10 20.05 -17.44
N SER A 87 11.68 21.23 -16.95
CA SER A 87 12.29 22.49 -17.33
C SER A 87 13.77 22.56 -16.95
N CYS A 88 14.14 22.12 -15.74
CA CYS A 88 15.51 22.04 -15.27
C CYS A 88 16.34 21.07 -16.14
N THR A 89 15.80 19.91 -16.47
CA THR A 89 16.47 18.92 -17.31
C THR A 89 16.84 19.50 -18.68
N PHE A 90 15.87 20.13 -19.36
CA PHE A 90 16.08 20.65 -20.71
C PHE A 90 16.89 21.95 -20.74
N THR A 91 16.77 22.83 -19.76
CA THR A 91 17.43 24.14 -19.77
C THR A 91 18.81 24.14 -19.12
N GLN A 92 19.08 23.24 -18.19
CA GLN A 92 20.33 23.21 -17.43
C GLN A 92 21.13 21.92 -17.66
N GLN A 93 20.51 20.75 -17.43
CA GLN A 93 21.26 19.48 -17.40
C GLN A 93 21.70 19.01 -18.80
N PHE A 94 20.81 19.02 -19.80
CA PHE A 94 21.18 18.66 -21.16
C PHE A 94 22.23 19.60 -21.78
N PRO A 95 22.14 20.95 -21.67
CA PRO A 95 23.18 21.85 -22.07
C PRO A 95 24.51 21.59 -21.36
N ALA A 96 24.48 21.42 -20.02
CA ALA A 96 25.69 21.11 -19.25
C ALA A 96 26.37 19.81 -19.70
N LEU A 97 25.60 18.76 -20.01
CA LEU A 97 26.10 17.50 -20.54
C LEU A 97 26.70 17.70 -21.95
N ARG A 98 26.02 18.45 -22.81
CA ARG A 98 26.51 18.76 -24.16
C ARG A 98 27.83 19.51 -24.12
N ILE A 99 27.98 20.48 -23.24
CA ILE A 99 29.24 21.23 -23.04
C ILE A 99 30.33 20.30 -22.51
N ALA A 100 30.01 19.45 -21.53
CA ALA A 100 30.96 18.52 -20.90
C ALA A 100 31.50 17.47 -21.90
N ARG A 101 30.75 17.14 -22.96
CA ARG A 101 31.19 16.22 -24.04
C ARG A 101 32.01 16.90 -25.11
N ARG A 102 32.05 18.24 -25.14
CA ARG A 102 32.90 18.97 -26.10
C ARG A 102 34.31 19.05 -25.57
N CYS A 103 35.29 18.58 -26.35
CA CYS A 103 36.70 18.78 -26.06
C CYS A 103 37.05 20.24 -26.37
N ASN A 104 37.30 21.03 -25.34
CA ASN A 104 37.67 22.44 -25.51
C ASN A 104 39.22 22.57 -25.50
N PHE A 105 39.84 22.50 -26.69
CA PHE A 105 41.28 22.66 -26.86
C PHE A 105 41.62 24.14 -26.74
N LYS A 106 42.27 24.54 -25.65
CA LYS A 106 42.75 25.91 -25.45
C LYS A 106 44.12 26.05 -26.13
N VAL A 107 44.26 27.06 -26.95
CA VAL A 107 45.50 27.28 -27.75
C VAL A 107 46.36 28.36 -27.10
N ASN A 108 45.75 29.39 -26.52
CA ASN A 108 46.45 30.57 -26.01
C ASN A 108 46.90 30.40 -24.55
N LEU A 109 48.15 30.74 -24.23
CA LEU A 109 48.71 30.68 -22.89
C LEU A 109 47.87 31.48 -21.86
N ASN A 110 47.32 32.60 -22.29
CA ASN A 110 46.46 33.43 -21.40
C ASN A 110 45.15 32.74 -21.00
N GLU A 111 44.65 31.83 -21.81
CA GLU A 111 43.47 31.03 -21.46
C GLU A 111 43.78 29.96 -20.39
N PHE A 112 44.98 29.44 -20.39
CA PHE A 112 45.45 28.54 -19.32
C PHE A 112 45.67 29.26 -18.02
N LYS A 113 46.24 30.46 -18.03
CA LYS A 113 46.48 31.28 -16.82
C LYS A 113 45.20 31.71 -16.13
N ARG A 114 44.07 31.76 -16.82
CA ARG A 114 42.74 32.11 -16.27
C ARG A 114 42.01 30.92 -15.64
N GLN A 115 42.64 29.73 -15.61
CA GLN A 115 42.06 28.58 -14.92
C GLN A 115 42.34 28.66 -13.41
N ASP A 116 41.46 28.03 -12.59
CA ASP A 116 41.60 28.00 -11.11
C ASP A 116 42.93 27.38 -10.71
N TYR A 117 43.45 26.44 -11.49
CA TYR A 117 44.75 25.80 -11.24
C TYR A 117 45.57 25.86 -12.54
N PHE A 118 46.71 26.54 -12.45
CA PHE A 118 47.65 26.64 -13.54
C PHE A 118 49.06 26.32 -13.01
N SER A 119 49.78 25.44 -13.73
CA SER A 119 51.17 25.14 -13.47
C SER A 119 51.94 25.03 -14.78
N LYS A 120 53.21 25.43 -14.79
CA LYS A 120 54.12 25.28 -15.90
C LYS A 120 55.05 24.11 -15.57
N ILE A 121 55.17 23.16 -16.48
CA ILE A 121 56.07 22.00 -16.36
C ILE A 121 56.99 21.95 -17.57
N ASP A 122 58.19 21.35 -17.41
CA ASP A 122 59.15 21.14 -18.48
C ASP A 122 58.64 20.01 -19.39
N THR A 123 59.03 20.11 -20.66
CA THR A 123 58.61 19.18 -21.70
C THR A 123 58.96 17.71 -21.40
N ILE A 124 60.07 17.50 -20.67
CA ILE A 124 60.53 16.15 -20.27
C ILE A 124 59.48 15.44 -19.40
N TYR A 125 58.77 16.15 -18.57
CA TYR A 125 57.74 15.59 -17.66
C TYR A 125 56.39 15.42 -18.33
N PHE A 126 56.18 15.96 -19.55
CA PHE A 126 54.88 15.91 -20.22
C PHE A 126 54.42 14.47 -20.49
N PHE A 127 55.29 13.62 -21.02
CA PHE A 127 54.97 12.21 -21.28
C PHE A 127 54.70 11.43 -20.02
N LYS A 128 55.40 11.74 -18.92
CA LYS A 128 55.17 11.13 -17.62
C LYS A 128 53.76 11.49 -17.09
N CYS A 129 53.36 12.78 -17.19
CA CYS A 129 52.02 13.23 -16.85
C CYS A 129 50.93 12.54 -17.68
N LEU A 130 51.13 12.41 -18.98
CA LEU A 130 50.18 11.71 -19.85
C LEU A 130 50.01 10.23 -19.44
N ASN A 131 51.10 9.56 -19.09
CA ASN A 131 51.08 8.18 -18.66
C ASN A 131 50.35 8.03 -17.29
N ASP A 132 50.55 8.97 -16.39
CA ASP A 132 49.86 9.01 -15.13
C ASP A 132 48.34 9.25 -15.29
N PHE A 133 47.94 10.13 -16.22
CA PHE A 133 46.52 10.31 -16.57
C PHE A 133 45.90 9.03 -17.14
N LYS A 134 46.65 8.32 -18.02
CA LYS A 134 46.23 7.03 -18.58
C LYS A 134 46.06 5.98 -17.47
N ARG A 135 47.03 5.86 -16.56
CA ARG A 135 46.94 4.95 -15.37
C ARG A 135 45.75 5.27 -14.48
N LYS A 136 45.45 6.54 -14.31
CA LYS A 136 44.29 7.01 -13.54
C LYS A 136 42.96 6.94 -14.30
N LYS A 137 42.92 6.30 -15.49
CA LYS A 137 41.73 6.11 -16.34
C LYS A 137 41.06 7.41 -16.79
N TYR A 138 41.87 8.42 -17.16
CA TYR A 138 41.40 9.62 -17.85
C TYR A 138 41.23 9.32 -19.35
N ASN A 139 40.19 9.91 -19.97
CA ASN A 139 40.07 9.96 -21.43
C ASN A 139 40.98 11.06 -21.94
N ILE A 140 41.88 10.71 -22.86
CA ILE A 140 42.92 11.61 -23.41
C ILE A 140 42.59 11.87 -24.86
N PHE A 141 42.42 13.12 -25.21
CA PHE A 141 42.26 13.61 -26.57
C PHE A 141 43.40 14.53 -26.93
N GLN A 142 43.99 14.36 -28.13
CA GLN A 142 45.10 15.16 -28.58
C GLN A 142 44.81 15.77 -29.95
N GLN A 143 45.07 17.05 -30.07
CA GLN A 143 44.93 17.78 -31.33
C GLN A 143 46.03 18.85 -31.41
N LYS A 144 46.82 18.84 -32.52
CA LYS A 144 47.86 19.85 -32.79
C LYS A 144 48.82 20.13 -31.63
N GLY A 145 49.28 19.11 -30.92
CA GLY A 145 50.20 19.24 -29.77
C GLY A 145 49.53 19.64 -28.44
N ILE A 146 48.23 19.84 -28.42
CA ILE A 146 47.47 20.16 -27.23
C ILE A 146 46.69 18.91 -26.77
N THR A 147 46.67 18.64 -25.48
CA THR A 147 45.90 17.52 -24.92
C THR A 147 44.78 18.04 -24.07
N TYR A 148 43.62 17.39 -24.21
CA TYR A 148 42.43 17.57 -23.37
C TYR A 148 42.13 16.26 -22.65
N ASN A 149 42.23 16.29 -21.34
CA ASN A 149 42.02 15.10 -20.51
C ASN A 149 40.81 15.31 -19.59
N TYR A 150 39.90 14.33 -19.58
CA TYR A 150 38.77 14.39 -18.67
C TYR A 150 38.45 13.03 -18.04
N LYS A 151 37.85 13.08 -16.89
CA LYS A 151 37.36 11.90 -16.15
C LYS A 151 36.02 12.23 -15.47
N GLY A 152 35.17 11.18 -15.24
CA GLY A 152 33.96 11.31 -14.47
C GLY A 152 32.75 11.89 -15.21
N ILE A 153 32.72 11.83 -16.55
CA ILE A 153 31.59 12.31 -17.35
C ILE A 153 30.29 11.59 -16.98
N LEU A 154 30.34 10.34 -16.48
CA LEU A 154 29.20 9.59 -15.98
C LEU A 154 28.46 10.35 -14.85
N GLY A 155 29.18 11.08 -14.00
CA GLY A 155 28.55 11.91 -12.97
C GLY A 155 27.67 13.03 -13.52
N ARG A 156 27.87 13.43 -14.78
CA ARG A 156 27.02 14.42 -15.48
C ARG A 156 25.71 13.83 -15.99
N PHE A 157 25.61 12.50 -16.12
CA PHE A 157 24.37 11.80 -16.47
C PHE A 157 23.50 11.55 -15.22
N ALA A 158 24.09 11.41 -14.05
CA ALA A 158 23.36 11.07 -12.82
C ALA A 158 22.16 11.99 -12.54
N PRO A 159 22.26 13.33 -12.60
CA PRO A 159 21.11 14.20 -12.37
C PRO A 159 19.97 13.98 -13.36
N ILE A 160 20.28 13.66 -14.63
CA ILE A 160 19.28 13.40 -15.67
C ILE A 160 18.53 12.10 -15.33
N ILE A 161 19.25 11.05 -14.96
CA ILE A 161 18.65 9.75 -14.55
C ILE A 161 17.76 9.93 -13.34
N VAL A 162 18.21 10.69 -12.33
CA VAL A 162 17.42 10.97 -11.11
C VAL A 162 16.13 11.73 -11.47
N HIS A 163 16.18 12.75 -12.34
CA HIS A 163 14.99 13.47 -12.77
C HIS A 163 14.02 12.59 -13.54
N ILE A 164 14.51 11.72 -14.44
CA ILE A 164 13.66 10.75 -15.15
C ILE A 164 13.00 9.79 -14.14
N ALA A 165 13.75 9.26 -13.18
CA ALA A 165 13.18 8.38 -12.15
C ALA A 165 12.11 9.08 -11.32
N MET A 166 12.35 10.33 -10.89
CA MET A 166 11.34 11.13 -10.18
C MET A 166 10.09 11.37 -11.03
N LEU A 167 10.24 11.70 -12.31
CA LEU A 167 9.11 11.89 -13.22
C LEU A 167 8.31 10.59 -13.41
N LEU A 168 8.95 9.44 -13.48
CA LEU A 168 8.27 8.14 -13.54
C LEU A 168 7.47 7.86 -12.27
N ILE A 169 8.04 8.14 -11.09
CA ILE A 169 7.35 7.99 -9.80
C ILE A 169 6.15 8.94 -9.72
N LEU A 170 6.32 10.22 -10.09
CA LEU A 170 5.22 11.19 -10.08
C LEU A 170 4.10 10.80 -11.04
N SER A 171 4.44 10.33 -12.25
CA SER A 171 3.43 9.88 -13.21
C SER A 171 2.71 8.62 -12.73
N GLY A 172 3.42 7.65 -12.14
CA GLY A 172 2.82 6.47 -11.52
C GLY A 172 1.84 6.85 -10.40
N ASN A 173 2.23 7.71 -9.48
CA ASN A 173 1.36 8.20 -8.40
C ASN A 173 0.13 8.94 -8.93
N THR A 174 0.29 9.75 -9.98
CA THR A 174 -0.85 10.45 -10.60
C THR A 174 -1.83 9.47 -11.24
N VAL A 175 -1.33 8.46 -11.96
CA VAL A 175 -2.16 7.40 -12.54
C VAL A 175 -2.88 6.60 -11.46
N ALA A 176 -2.18 6.27 -10.36
CA ALA A 176 -2.77 5.63 -9.20
C ALA A 176 -3.88 6.49 -8.57
N ALA A 177 -3.62 7.77 -8.33
CA ALA A 177 -4.60 8.69 -7.77
C ALA A 177 -5.86 8.86 -8.63
N LEU A 178 -5.77 8.67 -9.94
CA LEU A 178 -6.89 8.81 -10.87
C LEU A 178 -7.64 7.50 -11.11
N GLY A 179 -6.98 6.34 -11.00
CA GLY A 179 -7.53 5.05 -11.46
C GLY A 179 -7.58 3.95 -10.42
N SER A 180 -7.12 4.15 -9.18
CA SER A 180 -7.14 3.13 -8.14
C SER A 180 -8.51 2.99 -7.48
N PHE A 181 -8.75 1.84 -6.86
CA PHE A 181 -9.83 1.63 -5.90
C PHE A 181 -9.38 0.76 -4.74
N ASN A 182 -10.12 0.85 -3.64
CA ASN A 182 -9.99 0.02 -2.46
C ASN A 182 -11.37 -0.48 -2.06
N ALA A 183 -11.51 -1.78 -1.89
CA ALA A 183 -12.72 -2.43 -1.40
C ALA A 183 -12.38 -3.33 -0.21
N GLN A 184 -13.34 -3.51 0.68
CA GLN A 184 -13.24 -4.40 1.84
C GLN A 184 -14.45 -5.33 1.84
N GLU A 185 -14.18 -6.64 1.87
CA GLU A 185 -15.21 -7.66 1.84
C GLU A 185 -15.02 -8.61 3.04
N LEU A 186 -16.12 -8.96 3.68
CA LEU A 186 -16.19 -10.03 4.68
C LEU A 186 -16.97 -11.17 4.06
N ILE A 187 -16.30 -12.28 3.76
CA ILE A 187 -16.86 -13.37 2.96
C ILE A 187 -16.80 -14.68 3.71
N PRO A 188 -17.94 -15.38 3.86
CA PRO A 188 -18.00 -16.71 4.43
C PRO A 188 -17.18 -17.72 3.62
N LYS A 189 -16.60 -18.68 4.33
CA LYS A 189 -15.96 -19.83 3.72
C LYS A 189 -16.92 -20.59 2.79
N GLY A 190 -16.46 -20.89 1.58
CA GLY A 190 -17.21 -21.62 0.54
C GLY A 190 -18.01 -20.72 -0.42
N GLU A 191 -18.14 -19.42 -0.14
CA GLU A 191 -18.94 -18.51 -0.96
C GLU A 191 -18.18 -17.93 -2.15
N ILE A 192 -18.96 -17.56 -3.19
CA ILE A 192 -18.50 -16.82 -4.36
C ILE A 192 -19.06 -15.41 -4.27
N PHE A 193 -18.19 -14.41 -4.43
CA PHE A 193 -18.58 -13.01 -4.37
C PHE A 193 -18.05 -12.21 -5.55
N GLN A 194 -18.64 -11.06 -5.78
CA GLN A 194 -18.14 -9.99 -6.63
C GLN A 194 -17.85 -8.78 -5.74
N ILE A 195 -16.93 -7.93 -6.16
CA ILE A 195 -16.52 -6.74 -5.41
C ILE A 195 -17.69 -5.75 -5.32
N GLN A 196 -18.22 -5.50 -4.13
CA GLN A 196 -19.37 -4.64 -3.87
C GLN A 196 -19.09 -3.52 -2.87
N ASN A 197 -18.38 -3.84 -1.77
CA ASN A 197 -18.12 -2.88 -0.68
C ASN A 197 -16.89 -2.02 -1.00
N ILE A 198 -17.07 -1.07 -1.91
CA ILE A 198 -16.02 -0.15 -2.34
C ILE A 198 -15.89 0.97 -1.31
N VAL A 199 -14.77 0.98 -0.58
CA VAL A 199 -14.43 2.00 0.43
C VAL A 199 -14.02 3.30 -0.27
N SER A 200 -13.18 3.19 -1.30
CA SER A 200 -12.75 4.35 -2.09
C SER A 200 -12.63 4.01 -3.57
N LYS A 201 -13.09 4.93 -4.40
CA LYS A 201 -13.10 4.79 -5.86
C LYS A 201 -12.73 6.11 -6.49
N ASN A 202 -11.84 6.07 -7.49
CA ASN A 202 -11.39 7.24 -8.22
C ASN A 202 -12.10 7.39 -9.57
N PHE A 203 -11.93 8.55 -10.22
CA PHE A 203 -12.72 8.98 -11.36
C PHE A 203 -12.68 8.01 -12.56
N PHE A 204 -11.50 7.47 -12.89
CA PHE A 204 -11.31 6.54 -14.03
C PHE A 204 -11.30 5.06 -13.64
N THR A 205 -11.75 4.74 -12.43
CA THR A 205 -11.70 3.37 -11.93
C THR A 205 -12.67 2.44 -12.66
N LYS A 206 -12.16 1.29 -13.11
CA LYS A 206 -12.95 0.15 -13.58
C LYS A 206 -12.80 -0.98 -12.57
N VAL A 207 -13.89 -1.32 -11.90
CA VAL A 207 -13.93 -2.48 -11.00
C VAL A 207 -14.11 -3.73 -11.86
N PRO A 208 -13.26 -4.75 -11.71
CA PRO A 208 -13.39 -5.99 -12.48
C PRO A 208 -14.61 -6.82 -12.04
N ASP A 209 -15.33 -7.37 -13.01
CA ASP A 209 -16.50 -8.24 -12.77
C ASP A 209 -16.11 -9.71 -12.54
N SER A 210 -14.85 -10.02 -12.28
CA SER A 210 -14.41 -11.41 -12.08
C SER A 210 -14.87 -11.90 -10.71
N PRO A 211 -15.69 -13.00 -10.65
CA PRO A 211 -16.09 -13.60 -9.38
C PRO A 211 -14.88 -14.19 -8.66
N ILE A 212 -14.90 -14.13 -7.35
CA ILE A 212 -13.86 -14.67 -6.48
C ILE A 212 -14.52 -15.65 -5.52
N ARG A 213 -13.96 -16.85 -5.38
CA ARG A 213 -14.42 -17.86 -4.41
C ARG A 213 -13.45 -17.98 -3.26
N VAL A 214 -13.97 -17.96 -2.05
CA VAL A 214 -13.25 -18.34 -0.83
C VAL A 214 -13.40 -19.84 -0.66
N ASN A 215 -12.38 -20.62 -1.03
CA ASN A 215 -12.43 -22.08 -0.92
C ASN A 215 -12.34 -22.51 0.54
N ASP A 216 -11.41 -21.90 1.28
CA ASP A 216 -11.15 -22.23 2.69
C ASP A 216 -10.58 -21.03 3.44
N PHE A 217 -10.76 -21.04 4.77
CA PHE A 217 -10.13 -20.10 5.70
C PHE A 217 -9.74 -20.86 6.98
N TRP A 218 -8.50 -20.66 7.44
CA TRP A 218 -8.03 -21.25 8.70
C TRP A 218 -7.00 -20.37 9.38
N ILE A 219 -6.80 -20.62 10.67
CA ILE A 219 -5.83 -19.93 11.52
C ILE A 219 -4.80 -20.94 11.99
N GLU A 220 -3.54 -20.62 11.83
CA GLU A 220 -2.43 -21.35 12.44
C GLU A 220 -2.09 -20.73 13.79
N TYR A 221 -2.09 -21.52 14.84
CA TYR A 221 -1.74 -21.10 16.19
C TYR A 221 -0.32 -21.55 16.54
N GLY A 222 0.41 -20.71 17.27
CA GLY A 222 1.70 -21.02 17.84
C GLY A 222 1.58 -21.64 19.25
N GLY A 223 2.69 -21.96 19.86
CA GLY A 223 2.72 -22.39 21.27
C GLY A 223 2.08 -21.34 22.18
N GLY A 224 1.13 -21.74 23.05
CA GLY A 224 0.50 -20.86 24.02
C GLY A 224 -0.77 -20.12 23.56
N ARG A 225 -1.47 -20.57 22.53
CA ARG A 225 -2.71 -20.01 21.97
C ARG A 225 -2.56 -18.69 21.18
N ASN A 226 -1.35 -18.21 20.95
CA ASN A 226 -1.14 -17.03 20.12
C ASN A 226 -1.35 -17.38 18.65
N ILE A 227 -2.06 -16.51 17.94
CA ILE A 227 -2.23 -16.63 16.48
C ILE A 227 -0.88 -16.42 15.82
N LYS A 228 -0.44 -17.39 15.02
CA LYS A 228 0.78 -17.31 14.23
C LYS A 228 0.52 -16.70 12.86
N GLN A 229 -0.53 -17.17 12.18
CA GLN A 229 -0.87 -16.68 10.84
C GLN A 229 -2.32 -17.02 10.47
N PHE A 230 -2.88 -16.19 9.57
CA PHE A 230 -4.18 -16.41 8.93
C PHE A 230 -3.97 -16.83 7.48
N TYR A 231 -4.79 -17.75 7.01
CA TYR A 231 -4.75 -18.24 5.64
C TYR A 231 -6.14 -18.24 5.01
N SER A 232 -6.22 -17.77 3.76
CA SER A 232 -7.42 -17.93 2.92
C SER A 232 -7.03 -18.57 1.60
N ASP A 233 -7.72 -19.62 1.19
CA ASP A 233 -7.56 -20.24 -0.11
C ASP A 233 -8.58 -19.62 -1.08
N LEU A 234 -8.09 -18.88 -2.07
CA LEU A 234 -8.90 -18.09 -2.98
C LEU A 234 -8.78 -18.58 -4.42
N SER A 235 -9.90 -18.62 -5.12
CA SER A 235 -9.95 -18.88 -6.58
C SER A 235 -10.61 -17.72 -7.30
N ILE A 236 -9.93 -17.19 -8.33
CA ILE A 236 -10.52 -16.23 -9.28
C ILE A 236 -11.17 -17.02 -10.40
N LEU A 237 -12.42 -16.70 -10.69
CA LEU A 237 -13.25 -17.43 -11.65
C LEU A 237 -13.53 -16.57 -12.89
N THR A 238 -13.84 -17.25 -14.01
CA THR A 238 -14.51 -16.62 -15.16
C THR A 238 -15.99 -16.40 -14.83
N LYS A 239 -16.70 -15.66 -15.69
CA LYS A 239 -18.17 -15.48 -15.56
C LYS A 239 -18.94 -16.80 -15.65
N GLU A 240 -18.36 -17.80 -16.32
CA GLU A 240 -18.90 -19.16 -16.48
C GLU A 240 -18.51 -20.09 -15.30
N GLY A 241 -17.83 -19.57 -14.28
CA GLY A 241 -17.45 -20.34 -13.09
C GLY A 241 -16.15 -21.15 -13.21
N LYS A 242 -15.42 -21.07 -14.34
CA LYS A 242 -14.13 -21.76 -14.51
C LYS A 242 -13.03 -21.07 -13.73
N GLU A 243 -12.23 -21.83 -13.00
CA GLU A 243 -11.07 -21.31 -12.26
C GLU A 243 -9.98 -20.82 -13.20
N ILE A 244 -9.59 -19.54 -13.04
CA ILE A 244 -8.49 -18.91 -13.77
C ILE A 244 -7.20 -18.99 -12.97
N LYS A 245 -7.28 -18.71 -11.67
CA LYS A 245 -6.13 -18.68 -10.78
C LYS A 245 -6.56 -19.05 -9.37
N LYS A 246 -5.78 -19.92 -8.74
CA LYS A 246 -5.93 -20.30 -7.34
C LYS A 246 -4.69 -19.94 -6.56
N LYS A 247 -4.84 -19.43 -5.33
CA LYS A 247 -3.73 -19.16 -4.42
C LYS A 247 -4.21 -19.11 -2.99
N THR A 248 -3.47 -19.76 -2.09
CA THR A 248 -3.57 -19.53 -0.66
C THR A 248 -2.82 -18.25 -0.31
N ILE A 249 -3.52 -17.30 0.29
CA ILE A 249 -2.98 -16.03 0.78
C ILE A 249 -2.83 -16.06 2.30
N SER A 250 -1.95 -15.19 2.79
CA SER A 250 -1.77 -14.92 4.22
C SER A 250 -1.42 -13.45 4.43
N VAL A 251 -1.29 -13.01 5.68
CA VAL A 251 -0.86 -11.64 5.98
C VAL A 251 0.51 -11.39 5.33
N ASN A 252 0.63 -10.29 4.58
CA ASN A 252 1.79 -9.90 3.77
C ASN A 252 2.09 -10.75 2.52
N PHE A 253 1.30 -11.81 2.23
CA PHE A 253 1.44 -12.64 1.03
C PHE A 253 0.17 -12.63 0.18
N PRO A 254 -0.16 -11.50 -0.50
CA PRO A 254 -1.42 -11.33 -1.22
C PRO A 254 -1.48 -12.17 -2.51
N LEU A 255 -2.72 -12.34 -3.01
CA LEU A 255 -2.96 -12.79 -4.38
C LEU A 255 -2.90 -11.59 -5.31
N ARG A 256 -2.07 -11.70 -6.37
CA ARG A 256 -2.00 -10.70 -7.44
C ARG A 256 -2.52 -11.30 -8.73
N PHE A 257 -3.45 -10.62 -9.35
CA PHE A 257 -4.03 -11.02 -10.63
C PHE A 257 -4.38 -9.79 -11.47
N ARG A 258 -3.72 -9.63 -12.62
CA ARG A 258 -3.80 -8.40 -13.43
C ARG A 258 -3.51 -7.18 -12.54
N ASN A 259 -4.42 -6.21 -12.50
CA ASN A 259 -4.29 -5.01 -11.67
C ASN A 259 -4.87 -5.18 -10.26
N LEU A 260 -5.37 -6.38 -9.91
CA LEU A 260 -5.92 -6.66 -8.58
C LEU A 260 -4.86 -7.22 -7.65
N THR A 261 -4.88 -6.72 -6.43
CA THR A 261 -4.15 -7.30 -5.30
C THR A 261 -5.12 -7.52 -4.16
N ILE A 262 -5.23 -8.78 -3.69
CA ILE A 262 -6.15 -9.21 -2.64
C ILE A 262 -5.33 -9.57 -1.42
N TYR A 263 -5.55 -8.85 -0.31
CA TYR A 263 -4.87 -9.01 0.96
C TYR A 263 -5.80 -9.66 1.98
N GLN A 264 -5.25 -10.50 2.84
CA GLN A 264 -5.89 -10.95 4.08
C GLN A 264 -5.78 -9.86 5.13
N THR A 265 -6.92 -9.39 5.68
CA THR A 265 -6.92 -8.28 6.65
C THR A 265 -7.59 -8.61 7.97
N ASP A 266 -8.73 -9.31 7.94
CA ASP A 266 -9.54 -9.57 9.11
C ASP A 266 -10.21 -10.95 9.02
N TRP A 267 -10.92 -11.34 10.06
CA TRP A 267 -11.75 -12.54 10.12
C TRP A 267 -12.79 -12.42 11.22
N ASN A 268 -13.84 -13.23 11.11
CA ASN A 268 -14.87 -13.30 12.14
C ASN A 268 -15.49 -14.71 12.19
N ALA A 269 -16.05 -15.10 13.34
CA ALA A 269 -16.87 -16.28 13.47
C ALA A 269 -18.35 -15.85 13.45
N ILE A 270 -19.11 -16.35 12.47
CA ILE A 270 -20.47 -15.89 12.19
C ILE A 270 -21.54 -16.88 12.63
N GLY A 271 -21.21 -18.14 12.79
CA GLY A 271 -22.18 -19.16 13.15
C GLY A 271 -21.56 -20.49 13.52
N LEU A 272 -22.39 -21.41 13.91
CA LEU A 272 -22.03 -22.81 14.14
C LEU A 272 -23.06 -23.73 13.53
N ARG A 273 -22.60 -24.90 13.08
CA ARG A 273 -23.44 -26.02 12.69
C ARG A 273 -23.38 -27.09 13.75
N LEU A 274 -24.53 -27.50 14.18
CA LEU A 274 -24.69 -28.53 15.21
C LEU A 274 -25.78 -29.52 14.85
N LYS A 275 -25.70 -30.66 15.46
CA LYS A 275 -26.72 -31.71 15.43
C LYS A 275 -27.30 -31.85 16.84
N LEU A 276 -28.63 -31.82 16.93
CA LEU A 276 -29.37 -32.04 18.14
C LEU A 276 -30.48 -33.06 17.83
N ASP A 277 -30.59 -34.15 18.59
CA ASP A 277 -31.57 -35.21 18.40
C ASP A 277 -31.76 -35.67 16.95
N ASN A 278 -30.67 -35.81 16.19
CA ASN A 278 -30.63 -36.22 14.79
C ASN A 278 -31.01 -35.14 13.78
N GLN A 279 -31.34 -33.92 14.18
CA GLN A 279 -31.62 -32.80 13.30
C GLN A 279 -30.42 -31.84 13.24
N ASN A 280 -30.16 -31.30 12.06
CA ASN A 280 -29.10 -30.34 11.84
C ASN A 280 -29.63 -28.92 11.99
N TYR A 281 -28.89 -28.12 12.74
CA TYR A 281 -29.19 -26.70 12.97
C TYR A 281 -27.99 -25.84 12.62
N GLN A 282 -28.29 -24.62 12.17
CA GLN A 282 -27.28 -23.58 12.02
C GLN A 282 -27.70 -22.39 12.89
N LEU A 283 -26.83 -21.98 13.82
CA LEU A 283 -27.10 -20.88 14.74
C LEU A 283 -26.07 -19.77 14.52
N PRO A 284 -26.50 -18.48 14.60
CA PRO A 284 -25.58 -17.35 14.51
C PRO A 284 -24.72 -17.24 15.76
N LEU A 285 -23.46 -16.89 15.61
CA LEU A 285 -22.56 -16.48 16.68
C LEU A 285 -22.55 -14.94 16.79
N ARG A 286 -22.51 -14.44 18.01
CA ARG A 286 -22.39 -13.01 18.29
C ARG A 286 -21.10 -12.75 19.05
N SER A 287 -20.33 -11.78 18.60
CA SER A 287 -19.17 -11.28 19.35
C SER A 287 -19.64 -10.55 20.60
N LEU A 288 -19.00 -10.80 21.74
CA LEU A 288 -19.22 -10.02 22.96
C LEU A 288 -18.61 -8.63 22.79
N ALA A 289 -19.43 -7.59 22.82
CA ALA A 289 -19.13 -6.22 22.42
C ALA A 289 -17.92 -5.54 23.11
N LYS A 290 -17.42 -6.10 24.22
CA LYS A 290 -16.26 -5.54 24.96
C LYS A 290 -14.96 -6.31 24.77
N THR A 291 -15.02 -7.52 24.21
CA THR A 291 -13.83 -8.37 24.00
C THR A 291 -13.93 -9.03 22.62
N LYS A 292 -13.20 -8.54 21.66
CA LYS A 292 -13.16 -9.06 20.26
C LYS A 292 -12.78 -10.55 20.14
N ASN A 293 -12.54 -11.25 21.27
CA ASN A 293 -11.97 -12.60 21.29
C ASN A 293 -12.97 -13.66 21.81
N PHE A 294 -14.25 -13.33 22.02
CA PHE A 294 -15.25 -14.29 22.45
C PHE A 294 -16.50 -14.20 21.58
N TRP A 295 -16.91 -15.35 21.06
CA TRP A 295 -18.17 -15.48 20.34
C TRP A 295 -19.09 -16.39 21.14
N VAL A 296 -20.36 -16.00 21.23
CA VAL A 296 -21.38 -16.70 22.02
C VAL A 296 -22.62 -16.93 21.19
N THR A 297 -23.30 -18.01 21.50
CA THR A 297 -24.68 -18.26 21.07
C THR A 297 -25.42 -19.08 22.08
N TRP A 298 -26.74 -18.96 22.06
CA TRP A 298 -27.64 -19.75 22.83
C TRP A 298 -28.16 -20.94 22.02
N ILE A 299 -28.04 -22.15 22.56
CA ILE A 299 -28.51 -23.39 21.92
C ILE A 299 -29.73 -23.84 22.68
N PRO A 300 -30.99 -23.71 22.15
CA PRO A 300 -32.18 -24.22 22.81
C PRO A 300 -32.19 -25.76 22.76
N LEU A 301 -32.43 -26.42 23.88
CA LEU A 301 -32.50 -27.88 23.98
C LEU A 301 -33.93 -28.40 23.86
N THR A 302 -34.92 -27.52 24.02
CA THR A 302 -36.36 -27.85 23.90
C THR A 302 -37.06 -26.78 23.06
N THR A 303 -38.26 -27.10 22.58
CA THR A 303 -39.12 -26.14 21.86
C THR A 303 -39.51 -24.93 22.72
N GLU A 304 -39.56 -25.10 24.04
CA GLU A 304 -39.65 -23.99 24.99
C GLU A 304 -38.25 -23.37 25.11
N LYS A 305 -38.08 -22.15 24.63
CA LYS A 305 -36.78 -21.42 24.57
C LYS A 305 -36.13 -21.18 25.95
N GLU A 306 -36.78 -21.59 27.02
CA GLU A 306 -36.32 -21.40 28.40
C GLU A 306 -35.24 -22.39 28.84
N LYS A 307 -35.14 -23.56 28.22
CA LYS A 307 -34.11 -24.56 28.52
C LYS A 307 -33.10 -24.67 27.38
N GLY A 308 -31.86 -24.37 27.67
CA GLY A 308 -30.80 -24.39 26.68
C GLY A 308 -29.41 -24.27 27.28
N VAL A 309 -28.41 -24.14 26.47
CA VAL A 309 -27.03 -23.96 26.90
C VAL A 309 -26.39 -22.79 26.14
N THR A 310 -25.52 -22.08 26.83
CA THR A 310 -24.69 -21.05 26.23
C THR A 310 -23.41 -21.69 25.68
N PHE A 311 -23.18 -21.54 24.39
CA PHE A 311 -21.99 -21.94 23.71
C PHE A 311 -21.02 -20.75 23.63
N ILE A 312 -19.75 -20.95 24.00
CA ILE A 312 -18.71 -19.93 23.99
C ILE A 312 -17.45 -20.48 23.30
N ILE A 313 -16.91 -19.71 22.35
CA ILE A 313 -15.58 -19.94 21.78
C ILE A 313 -14.70 -18.71 21.93
N ASN A 314 -13.41 -18.93 22.08
CA ASN A 314 -12.39 -17.88 22.11
C ASN A 314 -11.29 -18.07 21.05
N ASN A 315 -11.35 -19.16 20.28
CA ASN A 315 -10.43 -19.46 19.19
C ASN A 315 -11.08 -20.47 18.22
N LEU A 316 -10.43 -20.71 17.08
CA LEU A 316 -10.88 -21.66 16.07
C LEU A 316 -10.14 -23.01 16.15
N ASN A 317 -9.50 -23.36 17.27
CA ASN A 317 -8.79 -24.62 17.45
C ASN A 317 -9.74 -25.83 17.58
N GLY A 318 -11.03 -25.61 17.47
CA GLY A 318 -12.02 -26.66 17.62
C GLY A 318 -12.46 -26.93 19.06
N THR A 319 -11.97 -26.17 20.05
CA THR A 319 -12.40 -26.27 21.44
C THR A 319 -13.46 -25.23 21.77
N PHE A 320 -14.49 -25.63 22.52
CA PHE A 320 -15.56 -24.72 22.97
C PHE A 320 -15.99 -25.03 24.40
N ILE A 321 -16.67 -24.10 25.00
CA ILE A 321 -17.14 -24.15 26.39
C ILE A 321 -18.65 -24.12 26.39
N LEU A 322 -19.29 -24.94 27.24
CA LEU A 322 -20.73 -24.91 27.47
C LEU A 322 -21.06 -24.48 28.90
N TYR A 323 -22.05 -23.61 29.01
CA TYR A 323 -22.65 -23.21 30.25
C TYR A 323 -24.17 -23.52 30.25
N GLY A 324 -24.68 -23.99 31.35
CA GLY A 324 -26.10 -24.25 31.53
C GLY A 324 -26.92 -22.98 31.76
N ASN A 325 -28.25 -23.15 31.91
CA ASN A 325 -29.22 -22.06 32.10
C ASN A 325 -28.89 -21.12 33.27
N GLU A 326 -28.40 -21.66 34.36
CA GLU A 326 -28.08 -20.92 35.58
C GLU A 326 -26.64 -20.38 35.60
N GLY A 327 -25.95 -20.45 34.47
CA GLY A 327 -24.54 -20.05 34.34
C GLY A 327 -23.53 -21.08 34.92
N ASN A 328 -23.99 -22.28 35.25
CA ASN A 328 -23.13 -23.35 35.72
C ASN A 328 -22.28 -23.88 34.57
N PHE A 329 -20.98 -24.07 34.83
CA PHE A 329 -20.02 -24.60 33.87
C PHE A 329 -20.28 -26.10 33.62
N LEU A 330 -20.54 -26.48 32.37
CA LEU A 330 -20.82 -27.85 31.98
C LEU A 330 -19.56 -28.60 31.48
N GLY A 331 -18.59 -27.88 30.94
CA GLY A 331 -17.31 -28.47 30.49
C GLY A 331 -16.73 -27.80 29.26
N ASN A 332 -15.50 -28.28 28.94
CA ASN A 332 -14.81 -28.00 27.68
C ASN A 332 -15.00 -29.18 26.75
N PHE A 333 -15.33 -28.93 25.51
CA PHE A 333 -15.60 -29.92 24.48
C PHE A 333 -14.82 -29.59 23.21
N ASN A 334 -14.61 -30.59 22.35
CA ASN A 334 -14.04 -30.42 21.03
C ASN A 334 -15.11 -30.55 19.95
N LEU A 335 -14.84 -30.00 18.76
CA LEU A 335 -15.68 -30.22 17.60
C LEU A 335 -15.79 -31.71 17.31
N GLY A 336 -17.02 -32.22 17.11
CA GLY A 336 -17.31 -33.62 16.90
C GLY A 336 -17.64 -34.40 18.19
N ASP A 337 -17.37 -33.85 19.38
CA ASP A 337 -17.72 -34.51 20.63
C ASP A 337 -19.25 -34.59 20.77
N ARG A 338 -19.73 -35.77 21.19
CA ARG A 338 -21.15 -36.01 21.45
C ARG A 338 -21.45 -35.81 22.92
N VAL A 339 -22.23 -34.81 23.24
CA VAL A 339 -22.63 -34.50 24.59
C VAL A 339 -23.98 -35.19 24.87
N SER A 340 -23.93 -36.44 25.37
CA SER A 340 -25.13 -37.30 25.56
C SER A 340 -26.15 -36.71 26.56
N GLN A 341 -25.66 -35.95 27.55
CA GLN A 341 -26.48 -35.31 28.58
C GLN A 341 -27.33 -34.11 28.05
N LEU A 342 -27.00 -33.64 26.85
CA LEU A 342 -27.61 -32.48 26.19
C LEU A 342 -28.27 -32.89 24.87
N ASN A 343 -29.23 -33.82 24.88
CA ASN A 343 -29.94 -34.32 23.70
C ASN A 343 -29.01 -34.73 22.56
N ASN A 344 -27.92 -35.43 22.91
CA ASN A 344 -26.87 -35.83 21.94
C ASN A 344 -26.32 -34.67 21.09
N LEU A 345 -26.19 -33.49 21.71
CA LEU A 345 -25.61 -32.32 21.05
C LEU A 345 -24.24 -32.64 20.50
N THR A 346 -24.04 -32.38 19.22
CA THR A 346 -22.74 -32.49 18.57
C THR A 346 -22.53 -31.23 17.73
N VAL A 347 -21.47 -30.48 18.02
CA VAL A 347 -21.06 -29.32 17.23
C VAL A 347 -19.99 -29.78 16.24
N PHE A 348 -20.22 -29.68 14.95
CA PHE A 348 -19.30 -30.22 13.95
C PHE A 348 -18.62 -29.16 13.11
N GLU A 349 -19.10 -27.92 13.07
CA GLU A 349 -18.45 -26.86 12.31
C GLU A 349 -18.68 -25.47 12.94
N ILE A 350 -17.64 -24.65 12.97
CA ILE A 350 -17.71 -23.21 13.22
C ILE A 350 -17.64 -22.51 11.88
N LEU A 351 -18.68 -21.76 11.55
CA LEU A 351 -18.73 -20.97 10.32
C LEU A 351 -17.94 -19.68 10.50
N THR A 352 -17.00 -19.47 9.61
CA THR A 352 -16.10 -18.32 9.63
C THR A 352 -16.24 -17.50 8.35
N GLU A 353 -15.96 -16.23 8.47
CA GLU A 353 -15.77 -15.33 7.33
C GLU A 353 -14.36 -14.76 7.35
N THR A 354 -13.80 -14.55 6.17
CA THR A 354 -12.50 -13.92 5.97
C THR A 354 -12.66 -12.49 5.53
N GLY A 355 -11.90 -11.59 6.13
CA GLY A 355 -11.82 -10.19 5.73
C GLY A 355 -10.75 -10.02 4.64
N LEU A 356 -11.18 -9.55 3.50
CA LEU A 356 -10.34 -9.33 2.33
C LEU A 356 -10.30 -7.85 1.97
N GLN A 357 -9.12 -7.30 1.82
CA GLN A 357 -8.93 -5.98 1.21
C GLN A 357 -8.51 -6.17 -0.24
N ILE A 358 -9.28 -5.59 -1.15
CA ILE A 358 -9.07 -5.70 -2.59
C ILE A 358 -8.68 -4.33 -3.13
N LYS A 359 -7.47 -4.25 -3.67
CA LYS A 359 -6.92 -3.01 -4.25
C LYS A 359 -6.65 -3.19 -5.72
N ALA A 360 -6.92 -2.16 -6.50
CA ALA A 360 -6.34 -2.00 -7.82
C ALA A 360 -5.56 -0.70 -7.87
N ASP A 361 -4.31 -0.80 -8.32
CA ASP A 361 -3.44 0.35 -8.48
C ASP A 361 -2.79 0.29 -9.87
N PRO A 362 -3.32 1.05 -10.84
CA PRO A 362 -2.78 1.09 -12.19
C PRO A 362 -1.44 1.84 -12.28
N GLY A 363 -1.00 2.51 -11.23
CA GLY A 363 0.29 3.18 -11.15
C GLY A 363 1.45 2.24 -10.79
N ILE A 364 1.14 1.01 -10.36
CA ILE A 364 2.14 -0.03 -10.07
C ILE A 364 2.14 -1.01 -11.24
N PRO A 365 3.28 -1.20 -11.94
CA PRO A 365 3.39 -2.11 -13.05
C PRO A 365 3.27 -3.59 -12.66
#